data_7a0b81840b6c8865e1a6c98adff33384
#
_entry.id   7a0b81840b6c8865e1a6c98adff33384
#
_cell.length_a   1.000
_cell.length_b   1.000
_cell.length_c   1.000
_cell.angle_alpha   90.00
_cell.angle_beta   90.00
_cell.angle_gamma   90.00
#
_symmetry.space_group_name_H-M   'P 1'
#
loop_
_entity.id
_entity.type
_entity.pdbx_description
1 polymer ?
#
loop_
_entity_poly.entity_id
_entity_poly.type
_entity_poly.pdbx_seq_one_letter_code
_entity_poly.pdbx_strand_id
1 'polypeptide(L)'
;FNAETDLVFHRRQSLPLHPNGMRFAALDDDGKTLQERVYYSIGGGFLVGARGEDDRPPRPSIPPPFRSGAELLELCQTTGLAISTLMMENEAALRPRQEVHDGLLQIWQAMAGCVKRGCEREGILPGGLKVKRRAASLHRRLKGDPTRSQDPLIVMDWVNLFALAVNEENAAGGRVV
;
A
#
# COMPACT_ATOMS: atom_id res chain seq x y z
N PHE A 1 -15.19 -9.44 -20.61
CA PHE A 1 -14.61 -10.11 -19.44
C PHE A 1 -15.68 -10.30 -18.38
N ASN A 2 -15.90 -11.53 -17.95
CA ASN A 2 -16.79 -11.90 -16.86
C ASN A 2 -15.95 -12.57 -15.76
N ALA A 3 -15.90 -11.96 -14.58
CA ALA A 3 -15.06 -12.45 -13.49
C ALA A 3 -15.48 -13.84 -12.95
N GLU A 4 -16.73 -14.26 -13.14
CA GLU A 4 -17.22 -15.55 -12.68
C GLU A 4 -16.80 -16.70 -13.61
N THR A 5 -16.69 -16.44 -14.92
CA THR A 5 -16.39 -17.46 -15.94
C THR A 5 -14.94 -17.39 -16.44
N ASP A 6 -14.38 -16.19 -16.54
CA ASP A 6 -13.10 -15.96 -17.20
C ASP A 6 -11.92 -15.95 -16.23
N LEU A 7 -12.20 -15.94 -14.89
CA LEU A 7 -11.17 -15.96 -13.86
C LEU A 7 -11.05 -17.34 -13.21
N VAL A 8 -9.91 -18.01 -13.42
CA VAL A 8 -9.63 -19.35 -12.88
C VAL A 8 -8.56 -19.28 -11.80
N PHE A 9 -8.90 -19.67 -10.57
CA PHE A 9 -7.94 -19.76 -9.45
C PHE A 9 -7.32 -21.15 -9.34
N HIS A 10 -6.02 -21.27 -9.60
CA HIS A 10 -5.25 -22.50 -9.44
C HIS A 10 -4.72 -22.63 -8.01
N ARG A 11 -5.53 -23.17 -7.10
CA ARG A 11 -5.20 -23.24 -5.65
C ARG A 11 -4.04 -24.19 -5.29
N ARG A 12 -3.68 -25.11 -6.18
CA ARG A 12 -2.69 -26.17 -5.93
C ARG A 12 -1.53 -26.18 -6.94
N GLN A 13 -1.50 -25.20 -7.82
CA GLN A 13 -0.47 -25.07 -8.84
C GLN A 13 0.08 -23.66 -8.83
N SER A 14 1.39 -23.54 -8.86
CA SER A 14 2.08 -22.25 -8.98
C SER A 14 2.74 -22.12 -10.33
N LEU A 15 2.83 -20.92 -10.85
CA LEU A 15 3.68 -20.63 -12.00
C LEU A 15 5.17 -20.68 -11.58
N PRO A 16 6.11 -20.96 -12.51
CA PRO A 16 7.49 -21.34 -12.16
C PRO A 16 8.29 -20.33 -11.34
N LEU A 17 8.10 -19.02 -11.57
CA LEU A 17 8.97 -18.00 -10.97
C LEU A 17 8.50 -17.54 -9.59
N HIS A 18 7.18 -17.49 -9.35
CA HIS A 18 6.63 -17.00 -8.08
C HIS A 18 5.20 -17.51 -7.86
N PRO A 19 4.79 -17.82 -6.60
CA PRO A 19 3.42 -18.29 -6.30
C PRO A 19 2.32 -17.30 -6.70
N ASN A 20 2.57 -16.00 -6.59
CA ASN A 20 1.65 -14.95 -7.01
C ASN A 20 1.81 -14.65 -8.51
N GLY A 21 1.60 -15.64 -9.34
CA GLY A 21 1.64 -15.52 -10.79
C GLY A 21 0.23 -15.39 -11.37
N MET A 22 0.12 -14.61 -12.44
CA MET A 22 -1.11 -14.42 -13.22
C MET A 22 -0.80 -14.67 -14.69
N ARG A 23 -1.65 -15.49 -15.34
CA ARG A 23 -1.62 -15.74 -16.77
C ARG A 23 -2.85 -15.12 -17.41
N PHE A 24 -2.64 -14.29 -18.40
CA PHE A 24 -3.68 -13.67 -19.20
C PHE A 24 -3.65 -14.28 -20.59
N ALA A 25 -4.79 -14.74 -21.08
CA ALA A 25 -4.93 -15.26 -22.45
C ALA A 25 -6.08 -14.51 -23.15
N ALA A 26 -5.80 -14.01 -24.34
CA ALA A 26 -6.84 -13.55 -25.26
C ALA A 26 -7.18 -14.73 -26.19
N LEU A 27 -8.47 -15.04 -26.30
CA LEU A 27 -8.98 -16.12 -27.12
C LEU A 27 -9.77 -15.55 -28.29
N ASP A 28 -9.82 -16.27 -29.41
CA ASP A 28 -10.78 -16.01 -30.48
C ASP A 28 -12.14 -16.65 -30.17
N ASP A 29 -13.10 -16.48 -31.09
CA ASP A 29 -14.46 -16.99 -30.93
C ASP A 29 -14.53 -18.55 -30.89
N ASP A 30 -13.50 -19.23 -31.42
CA ASP A 30 -13.34 -20.68 -31.42
C ASP A 30 -12.58 -21.19 -30.17
N GLY A 31 -12.20 -20.27 -29.24
CA GLY A 31 -11.47 -20.61 -28.01
C GLY A 31 -9.97 -20.82 -28.19
N LYS A 32 -9.40 -20.50 -29.35
CA LYS A 32 -7.96 -20.59 -29.62
C LYS A 32 -7.24 -19.35 -29.07
N THR A 33 -6.10 -19.57 -28.41
CA THR A 33 -5.29 -18.50 -27.86
C THR A 33 -4.68 -17.62 -28.94
N LEU A 34 -5.06 -16.35 -28.99
CA LEU A 34 -4.49 -15.32 -29.86
C LEU A 34 -3.21 -14.74 -29.25
N GLN A 35 -3.22 -14.47 -27.95
CA GLN A 35 -2.08 -13.93 -27.24
C GLN A 35 -2.10 -14.41 -25.79
N GLU A 36 -0.91 -14.64 -25.23
CA GLU A 36 -0.74 -14.99 -23.81
C GLU A 36 0.34 -14.12 -23.19
N ARG A 37 0.09 -13.69 -21.93
CA ARG A 37 1.08 -12.99 -21.11
C ARG A 37 1.05 -13.52 -19.68
N VAL A 38 2.24 -13.62 -19.08
CA VAL A 38 2.41 -14.05 -17.69
C VAL A 38 3.10 -12.94 -16.91
N TYR A 39 2.53 -12.62 -15.75
CA TYR A 39 3.09 -11.65 -14.81
C TYR A 39 3.16 -12.25 -13.42
N TYR A 40 4.10 -11.76 -12.62
CA TYR A 40 4.30 -12.16 -11.24
C TYR A 40 4.29 -10.92 -10.34
N SER A 41 3.48 -10.96 -9.29
CA SER A 41 3.54 -9.97 -8.22
C SER A 41 4.55 -10.44 -7.17
N ILE A 42 5.69 -9.76 -7.09
CA ILE A 42 6.81 -10.12 -6.21
C ILE A 42 6.81 -9.33 -4.90
N GLY A 43 5.73 -8.60 -4.61
CA GLY A 43 5.58 -7.76 -3.43
C GLY A 43 5.97 -6.30 -3.68
N GLY A 44 5.62 -5.42 -2.73
CA GLY A 44 5.92 -3.99 -2.83
C GLY A 44 5.30 -3.26 -4.04
N GLY A 45 4.27 -3.83 -4.67
CA GLY A 45 3.68 -3.30 -5.91
C GLY A 45 4.49 -3.59 -7.17
N PHE A 46 5.55 -4.41 -7.09
CA PHE A 46 6.38 -4.76 -8.24
C PHE A 46 5.79 -5.92 -9.02
N LEU A 47 5.72 -5.73 -10.35
CA LEU A 47 5.33 -6.75 -11.31
C LEU A 47 6.53 -7.07 -12.22
N VAL A 48 6.74 -8.34 -12.48
CA VAL A 48 7.76 -8.81 -13.42
C VAL A 48 7.13 -9.73 -14.47
N GLY A 49 7.63 -9.68 -15.70
CA GLY A 49 7.18 -10.53 -16.80
C GLY A 49 7.67 -11.99 -16.68
N ALA A 50 7.28 -12.81 -17.64
CA ALA A 50 7.61 -14.25 -17.67
C ALA A 50 9.10 -14.59 -17.61
N ARG A 51 9.97 -13.67 -18.03
CA ARG A 51 11.43 -13.82 -18.00
C ARG A 51 12.09 -13.22 -16.77
N GLY A 52 11.29 -12.72 -15.80
CA GLY A 52 11.80 -11.98 -14.64
C GLY A 52 12.23 -10.55 -14.96
N GLU A 53 11.98 -10.09 -16.17
CA GLU A 53 12.28 -8.72 -16.60
C GLU A 53 11.25 -7.74 -16.05
N ASP A 54 11.71 -6.57 -15.65
CA ASP A 54 10.84 -5.46 -15.27
C ASP A 54 10.29 -4.83 -16.55
N ASP A 55 9.02 -5.10 -16.90
CA ASP A 55 8.34 -4.58 -18.10
C ASP A 55 8.09 -3.06 -18.04
N ARG A 56 8.52 -2.39 -16.97
CA ARG A 56 8.36 -0.95 -16.84
C ARG A 56 9.35 -0.20 -17.74
N PRO A 57 8.92 0.89 -18.37
CA PRO A 57 9.86 1.77 -19.08
C PRO A 57 10.97 2.22 -18.13
N PRO A 58 12.21 2.42 -18.64
CA PRO A 58 13.30 2.91 -17.82
C PRO A 58 12.88 4.21 -17.12
N ARG A 59 13.06 4.25 -15.80
CA ARG A 59 12.74 5.47 -15.06
C ARG A 59 13.70 6.57 -15.49
N PRO A 60 13.20 7.80 -15.71
CA PRO A 60 14.07 8.93 -15.97
C PRO A 60 15.05 9.09 -14.81
N SER A 61 16.28 9.49 -15.12
CA SER A 61 17.26 9.85 -14.09
C SER A 61 16.75 11.06 -13.32
N ILE A 62 16.49 10.87 -12.03
CA ILE A 62 15.96 11.92 -11.16
C ILE A 62 17.13 12.50 -10.36
N PRO A 63 17.44 13.78 -10.49
CA PRO A 63 18.42 14.46 -9.65
C PRO A 63 17.78 14.99 -8.34
N PRO A 64 18.46 14.94 -7.19
CA PRO A 64 19.72 14.24 -6.97
C PRO A 64 19.51 12.75 -6.71
N PRO A 65 20.26 11.87 -7.37
CA PRO A 65 20.15 10.45 -7.15
C PRO A 65 20.77 10.05 -5.81
N PHE A 66 20.09 9.17 -5.07
CA PHE A 66 20.65 8.49 -3.90
C PHE A 66 20.18 7.03 -3.91
N ARG A 67 21.00 6.13 -3.36
CA ARG A 67 20.76 4.69 -3.32
C ARG A 67 20.67 4.12 -1.92
N SER A 68 21.06 4.93 -0.92
CA SER A 68 21.06 4.54 0.48
C SER A 68 20.63 5.69 1.38
N GLY A 69 20.27 5.37 2.63
CA GLY A 69 19.99 6.38 3.65
C GLY A 69 21.19 7.25 3.97
N ALA A 70 22.41 6.70 3.90
CA ALA A 70 23.64 7.45 4.12
C ALA A 70 23.84 8.53 3.04
N GLU A 71 23.68 8.17 1.77
CA GLU A 71 23.75 9.11 0.65
C GLU A 71 22.67 10.19 0.73
N LEU A 72 21.45 9.85 1.15
CA LEU A 72 20.37 10.81 1.37
C LEU A 72 20.74 11.81 2.47
N LEU A 73 21.30 11.36 3.59
CA LEU A 73 21.74 12.24 4.67
C LEU A 73 22.89 13.15 4.24
N GLU A 74 23.85 12.63 3.48
CA GLU A 74 24.95 13.41 2.90
C GLU A 74 24.41 14.50 1.96
N LEU A 75 23.44 14.17 1.12
CA LEU A 75 22.76 15.15 0.27
C LEU A 75 22.05 16.24 1.09
N CYS A 76 21.37 15.87 2.17
CA CYS A 76 20.75 16.85 3.07
C CYS A 76 21.80 17.78 3.70
N GLN A 77 22.94 17.25 4.12
CA GLN A 77 24.03 18.04 4.73
C GLN A 77 24.68 18.99 3.71
N THR A 78 24.96 18.50 2.50
CA THR A 78 25.63 19.28 1.46
C THR A 78 24.76 20.36 0.83
N THR A 79 23.47 20.07 0.68
CA THR A 79 22.49 21.01 0.07
C THR A 79 21.80 21.92 1.09
N GLY A 80 21.85 21.59 2.38
CA GLY A 80 21.07 22.26 3.43
C GLY A 80 19.56 22.00 3.36
N LEU A 81 19.11 21.07 2.52
CA LEU A 81 17.69 20.77 2.32
C LEU A 81 17.21 19.65 3.26
N ALA A 82 15.97 19.76 3.70
CA ALA A 82 15.31 18.67 4.41
C ALA A 82 14.98 17.50 3.46
N ILE A 83 14.87 16.28 4.01
CA ILE A 83 14.47 15.08 3.23
C ILE A 83 13.18 15.34 2.45
N SER A 84 12.17 15.95 3.07
CA SER A 84 10.90 16.26 2.42
C SER A 84 11.05 17.18 1.21
N THR A 85 11.95 18.14 1.28
CA THR A 85 12.24 19.05 0.17
C THR A 85 12.95 18.32 -0.96
N LEU A 86 13.94 17.48 -0.67
CA LEU A 86 14.62 16.65 -1.67
C LEU A 86 13.63 15.70 -2.37
N MET A 87 12.72 15.08 -1.62
CA MET A 87 11.67 14.23 -2.22
C MET A 87 10.73 15.02 -3.12
N MET A 88 10.34 16.22 -2.72
CA MET A 88 9.51 17.09 -3.56
C MET A 88 10.24 17.50 -4.85
N GLU A 89 11.54 17.81 -4.80
CA GLU A 89 12.34 18.11 -6.00
C GLU A 89 12.39 16.90 -6.93
N ASN A 90 12.60 15.70 -6.40
CA ASN A 90 12.66 14.48 -7.19
C ASN A 90 11.32 14.20 -7.89
N GLU A 91 10.22 14.32 -7.18
CA GLU A 91 8.88 14.14 -7.78
C GLU A 91 8.55 15.26 -8.78
N ALA A 92 8.97 16.49 -8.52
CA ALA A 92 8.76 17.62 -9.42
C ALA A 92 9.55 17.52 -10.72
N ALA A 93 10.58 16.69 -10.77
CA ALA A 93 11.27 16.36 -12.04
C ALA A 93 10.43 15.47 -12.97
N LEU A 94 9.40 14.78 -12.45
CA LEU A 94 8.54 13.86 -13.20
C LEU A 94 7.19 14.49 -13.57
N ARG A 95 6.71 15.45 -12.79
CA ARG A 95 5.38 16.06 -12.92
C ARG A 95 5.32 17.43 -12.24
N PRO A 96 4.36 18.30 -12.58
CA PRO A 96 4.23 19.61 -11.94
C PRO A 96 4.11 19.52 -10.41
N ARG A 97 4.76 20.43 -9.68
CA ARG A 97 4.71 20.48 -8.20
C ARG A 97 3.31 20.47 -7.62
N GLN A 98 2.38 21.17 -8.29
CA GLN A 98 0.98 21.22 -7.84
C GLN A 98 0.35 19.83 -7.91
N GLU A 99 0.61 19.07 -8.96
CA GLU A 99 0.12 17.69 -9.10
C GLU A 99 0.69 16.76 -8.02
N VAL A 100 1.98 16.91 -7.70
CA VAL A 100 2.61 16.17 -6.57
C VAL A 100 1.92 16.50 -5.26
N HIS A 101 1.74 17.77 -4.96
CA HIS A 101 1.10 18.24 -3.73
C HIS A 101 -0.34 17.71 -3.62
N ASP A 102 -1.13 17.85 -4.67
CA ASP A 102 -2.53 17.40 -4.69
C ASP A 102 -2.62 15.88 -4.56
N GLY A 103 -1.72 15.13 -5.21
CA GLY A 103 -1.60 13.68 -5.06
C GLY A 103 -1.28 13.25 -3.62
N LEU A 104 -0.34 13.93 -2.97
CA LEU A 104 -0.01 13.68 -1.56
C LEU A 104 -1.20 13.97 -0.63
N LEU A 105 -1.96 15.05 -0.88
CA LEU A 105 -3.17 15.34 -0.12
C LEU A 105 -4.26 14.29 -0.32
N GLN A 106 -4.43 13.76 -1.53
CA GLN A 106 -5.36 12.66 -1.79
C GLN A 106 -4.97 11.38 -1.02
N ILE A 107 -3.66 11.05 -1.00
CA ILE A 107 -3.14 9.94 -0.21
C ILE A 107 -3.44 10.17 1.27
N TRP A 108 -3.15 11.35 1.79
CA TRP A 108 -3.43 11.70 3.18
C TRP A 108 -4.92 11.58 3.53
N GLN A 109 -5.82 12.04 2.67
CA GLN A 109 -7.26 11.91 2.87
C GLN A 109 -7.70 10.44 2.93
N ALA A 110 -7.13 9.57 2.08
CA ALA A 110 -7.41 8.14 2.13
C ALA A 110 -6.92 7.51 3.44
N MET A 111 -5.71 7.85 3.89
CA MET A 111 -5.12 7.38 5.15
C MET A 111 -5.94 7.85 6.36
N ALA A 112 -6.28 9.13 6.44
CA ALA A 112 -7.11 9.69 7.51
C ALA A 112 -8.51 9.04 7.54
N GLY A 113 -9.11 8.83 6.37
CA GLY A 113 -10.39 8.12 6.24
C GLY A 113 -10.31 6.66 6.69
N CYS A 114 -9.20 5.98 6.41
CA CYS A 114 -8.94 4.62 6.89
C CYS A 114 -8.92 4.57 8.42
N VAL A 115 -8.14 5.44 9.06
CA VAL A 115 -8.06 5.53 10.53
C VAL A 115 -9.45 5.79 11.14
N LYS A 116 -10.19 6.75 10.58
CA LYS A 116 -11.55 7.07 11.06
C LYS A 116 -12.45 5.85 11.01
N ARG A 117 -12.52 5.18 9.85
CA ARG A 117 -13.35 3.95 9.70
C ARG A 117 -12.93 2.86 10.67
N GLY A 118 -11.63 2.61 10.83
CA GLY A 118 -11.12 1.59 11.76
C GLY A 118 -11.45 1.90 13.22
N CYS A 119 -11.46 3.18 13.61
CA CYS A 119 -11.87 3.61 14.95
C CYS A 119 -13.39 3.50 15.21
N GLU A 120 -14.21 3.37 14.18
CA GLU A 120 -15.68 3.34 14.29
C GLU A 120 -16.25 1.93 14.06
N ARG A 121 -15.59 1.10 13.21
CA ARG A 121 -16.11 -0.21 12.81
C ARG A 121 -15.89 -1.28 13.87
N GLU A 122 -16.93 -2.05 14.10
CA GLU A 122 -16.94 -3.23 14.97
C GLU A 122 -17.17 -4.52 14.19
N GLY A 123 -17.14 -5.65 14.88
CA GLY A 123 -17.47 -6.95 14.32
C GLY A 123 -16.26 -7.88 14.23
N ILE A 124 -16.34 -8.82 13.30
CA ILE A 124 -15.33 -9.87 13.08
C ILE A 124 -14.68 -9.63 11.72
N LEU A 125 -13.36 -9.70 11.68
CA LEU A 125 -12.59 -9.62 10.43
C LEU A 125 -12.89 -10.82 9.53
N PRO A 126 -12.87 -10.64 8.20
CA PRO A 126 -13.03 -11.76 7.28
C PRO A 126 -11.92 -12.81 7.46
N GLY A 127 -12.23 -14.04 7.09
CA GLY A 127 -11.31 -15.17 7.18
C GLY A 127 -11.68 -16.19 8.25
N GLY A 128 -10.98 -17.33 8.25
CA GLY A 128 -11.29 -18.49 9.09
C GLY A 128 -11.00 -18.31 10.58
N LEU A 129 -10.16 -17.35 10.95
CA LEU A 129 -9.70 -17.14 12.33
C LEU A 129 -10.71 -16.41 13.21
N LYS A 130 -11.78 -15.85 12.66
CA LYS A 130 -12.85 -15.10 13.38
C LYS A 130 -12.30 -14.03 14.33
N VAL A 131 -11.29 -13.29 13.90
CA VAL A 131 -10.64 -12.23 14.70
C VAL A 131 -11.60 -11.08 14.95
N LYS A 132 -11.85 -10.76 16.21
CA LYS A 132 -12.70 -9.62 16.59
C LYS A 132 -11.97 -8.30 16.42
N ARG A 133 -12.62 -7.28 15.86
CA ARG A 133 -12.12 -5.90 15.83
C ARG A 133 -12.01 -5.33 17.24
N ARG A 134 -10.93 -4.61 17.51
CA ARG A 134 -10.58 -4.05 18.82
C ARG A 134 -10.43 -2.54 18.82
N ALA A 135 -10.11 -1.95 17.65
CA ALA A 135 -9.81 -0.52 17.53
C ALA A 135 -10.96 0.36 18.01
N ALA A 136 -12.21 0.07 17.61
CA ALA A 136 -13.36 0.88 18.02
C ALA A 136 -13.58 0.88 19.54
N SER A 137 -13.41 -0.26 20.21
CA SER A 137 -13.54 -0.36 21.66
C SER A 137 -12.42 0.40 22.40
N LEU A 138 -11.18 0.30 21.90
CA LEU A 138 -10.04 1.05 22.44
C LEU A 138 -10.24 2.55 22.27
N HIS A 139 -10.72 2.98 21.09
CA HIS A 139 -11.02 4.39 20.81
C HIS A 139 -12.03 4.98 21.78
N ARG A 140 -13.16 4.28 22.02
CA ARG A 140 -14.17 4.75 23.00
C ARG A 140 -13.59 4.85 24.41
N ARG A 141 -12.78 3.87 24.82
CA ARG A 141 -12.14 3.87 26.14
C ARG A 141 -11.17 5.03 26.30
N LEU A 142 -10.35 5.34 25.30
CA LEU A 142 -9.41 6.45 25.33
C LEU A 142 -10.10 7.81 25.34
N LYS A 143 -11.22 7.97 24.61
CA LYS A 143 -12.01 9.21 24.60
C LYS A 143 -12.86 9.39 25.86
N GLY A 144 -13.28 8.31 26.48
CA GLY A 144 -14.22 8.35 27.60
C GLY A 144 -13.59 8.55 28.98
N ASP A 145 -12.26 8.51 29.10
CA ASP A 145 -11.56 8.60 30.38
C ASP A 145 -10.59 9.81 30.42
N PRO A 146 -11.05 10.98 30.89
CA PRO A 146 -10.22 12.17 31.00
C PRO A 146 -9.04 12.04 32.00
N THR A 147 -9.14 11.11 32.97
CA THR A 147 -8.08 10.92 34.00
C THR A 147 -6.83 10.25 33.39
N ARG A 148 -6.97 9.52 32.30
CA ARG A 148 -5.85 8.92 31.55
C ARG A 148 -4.90 9.92 30.93
N SER A 149 -5.31 11.17 30.77
CA SER A 149 -4.41 12.22 30.25
C SER A 149 -3.18 12.48 31.13
N GLN A 150 -3.19 12.01 32.37
CA GLN A 150 -2.06 12.11 33.30
C GLN A 150 -1.12 10.87 33.23
N ASP A 151 -1.52 9.81 32.51
CA ASP A 151 -0.66 8.63 32.32
C ASP A 151 0.37 8.91 31.24
N PRO A 152 1.68 8.87 31.54
CA PRO A 152 2.73 9.10 30.55
C PRO A 152 2.72 8.06 29.40
N LEU A 153 2.09 6.90 29.60
CA LEU A 153 1.98 5.86 28.58
C LEU A 153 0.76 6.03 27.67
N ILE A 154 -0.09 7.02 27.90
CA ILE A 154 -1.29 7.27 27.08
C ILE A 154 -0.95 7.44 25.59
N VAL A 155 0.22 8.02 25.30
CA VAL A 155 0.71 8.18 23.92
C VAL A 155 0.84 6.82 23.21
N MET A 156 1.32 5.80 23.93
CA MET A 156 1.44 4.45 23.39
C MET A 156 0.08 3.82 23.07
N ASP A 157 -0.92 4.08 23.90
CA ASP A 157 -2.29 3.61 23.66
C ASP A 157 -2.87 4.24 22.39
N TRP A 158 -2.64 5.54 22.15
CA TRP A 158 -3.06 6.21 20.91
C TRP A 158 -2.32 5.68 19.68
N VAL A 159 -1.01 5.45 19.77
CA VAL A 159 -0.22 4.84 18.66
C VAL A 159 -0.75 3.45 18.35
N ASN A 160 -0.98 2.63 19.37
CA ASN A 160 -1.55 1.29 19.22
C ASN A 160 -2.96 1.32 18.61
N LEU A 161 -3.79 2.27 19.02
CA LEU A 161 -5.13 2.47 18.46
C LEU A 161 -5.05 2.73 16.94
N PHE A 162 -4.22 3.67 16.51
CA PHE A 162 -4.11 4.02 15.09
C PHE A 162 -3.53 2.85 14.27
N ALA A 163 -2.53 2.15 14.80
CA ALA A 163 -1.99 0.95 14.17
C ALA A 163 -3.05 -0.15 14.03
N LEU A 164 -3.84 -0.41 15.08
CA LEU A 164 -4.94 -1.38 15.04
C LEU A 164 -6.03 -0.97 14.05
N ALA A 165 -6.42 0.30 14.03
CA ALA A 165 -7.45 0.82 13.11
C ALA A 165 -7.07 0.57 11.64
N VAL A 166 -5.82 0.90 11.27
CA VAL A 166 -5.30 0.67 9.91
C VAL A 166 -5.18 -0.83 9.61
N ASN A 167 -4.64 -1.61 10.54
CA ASN A 167 -4.47 -3.06 10.34
C ASN A 167 -5.81 -3.78 10.15
N GLU A 168 -6.82 -3.43 10.94
CA GLU A 168 -8.16 -4.03 10.85
C GLU A 168 -8.87 -3.63 9.54
N GLU A 169 -8.72 -2.38 9.08
CA GLU A 169 -9.25 -1.95 7.78
C GLU A 169 -8.55 -2.67 6.62
N ASN A 170 -7.22 -2.82 6.68
CA ASN A 170 -6.45 -3.56 5.68
C ASN A 170 -6.88 -5.03 5.63
N ALA A 171 -6.97 -5.70 6.78
CA ALA A 171 -7.40 -7.10 6.87
C ALA A 171 -8.85 -7.31 6.39
N ALA A 172 -9.69 -6.28 6.45
CA ALA A 172 -11.06 -6.31 5.95
C ALA A 172 -11.19 -5.99 4.45
N GLY A 173 -10.09 -5.77 3.73
CA GLY A 173 -10.10 -5.36 2.33
C GLY A 173 -10.51 -3.90 2.11
N GLY A 174 -10.45 -3.06 3.15
CA GLY A 174 -10.73 -1.63 3.05
C GLY A 174 -9.59 -0.86 2.39
N ARG A 175 -9.91 0.32 1.84
CA ARG A 175 -8.90 1.23 1.30
C ARG A 175 -8.07 1.83 2.42
N VAL A 176 -6.74 1.66 2.39
CA VAL A 176 -5.78 2.19 3.38
C VAL A 176 -5.00 3.39 2.84
N VAL A 177 -4.75 3.42 1.55
CA VAL A 177 -4.00 4.45 0.82
C VAL A 177 -4.69 4.74 -0.51
#